data_4007cb618a6b8e88e83c3b6481004f8a
#
_entry.id   4007cb618a6b8e88e83c3b6481004f8a
#
_cell.length_a   1.000
_cell.length_b   1.000
_cell.length_c   1.000
_cell.angle_alpha   90.00
_cell.angle_beta   90.00
_cell.angle_gamma   90.00
#
_symmetry.space_group_name_H-M   'P 1'
#
loop_
_entity.id
_entity.type
_entity.pdbx_description
1 polymer ?
#
loop_
_entity_poly.entity_id
_entity_poly.type
_entity_poly.pdbx_seq_one_letter_code
_entity_poly.pdbx_strand_id
1 'polypeptide(L)'
;MLNRILEICEENRYVSLSRGFVVIQHGTETLGQVPLDDVSVLLLSAQGITLSKNILNALSERGCVTVLCGRNFIPQSMVLPVANHCLFTKIIKNQINASEPLKKRIWQQIVIRKIENQAKVLKLYGKNHSIVENISKNVKSGDSDNREAYAAKIYWTTLFGKEFRRDRNEEGINSFLNYGYAVMRAAMTRAVCASGLIPALGVNHSNNLNQFCLADDFFEIYRPLVDSIVYKMCLEGEEELSPKNKKRLTDSLWLKVKTSEGYAPAFQSMQYMTASYVHALEDKNSAIELPIWEQGEEDE
;
A
#
# COMPACT_ATOMS: atom_id res chain seq x y z
N MET A 1 -10.00 -11.47 -13.80
CA MET A 1 -9.67 -10.04 -13.60
C MET A 1 -8.19 -9.92 -13.32
N LEU A 2 -7.46 -9.14 -14.10
CA LEU A 2 -5.99 -9.05 -13.97
C LEU A 2 -5.53 -8.08 -12.89
N ASN A 3 -6.44 -7.38 -12.21
CA ASN A 3 -6.16 -6.44 -11.11
C ASN A 3 -5.01 -5.44 -11.41
N ARG A 4 -5.01 -4.84 -12.58
CA ARG A 4 -3.94 -3.95 -13.05
C ARG A 4 -3.97 -2.60 -12.34
N ILE A 5 -2.78 -2.05 -12.12
CA ILE A 5 -2.61 -0.63 -11.83
C ILE A 5 -2.35 0.07 -13.16
N LEU A 6 -3.23 1.00 -13.49
CA LEU A 6 -3.08 1.83 -14.68
C LEU A 6 -2.53 3.18 -14.23
N GLU A 7 -1.28 3.47 -14.58
CA GLU A 7 -0.69 4.78 -14.36
C GLU A 7 -0.75 5.62 -15.62
N ILE A 8 -1.16 6.87 -15.48
CA ILE A 8 -1.07 7.91 -16.49
C ILE A 8 0.06 8.86 -16.06
N CYS A 9 1.23 8.69 -16.68
CA CYS A 9 2.46 9.40 -16.31
C CYS A 9 2.89 10.47 -17.33
N GLU A 10 2.12 10.67 -18.40
CA GLU A 10 2.41 11.67 -19.42
C GLU A 10 1.34 12.76 -19.44
N GLU A 11 1.78 14.00 -19.68
CA GLU A 11 0.90 15.17 -19.71
C GLU A 11 -0.04 15.20 -20.91
N ASN A 12 -1.10 16.03 -20.80
CA ASN A 12 -2.07 16.26 -21.87
C ASN A 12 -2.78 14.98 -22.35
N ARG A 13 -3.04 14.06 -21.43
CA ARG A 13 -3.82 12.86 -21.69
C ARG A 13 -5.29 13.09 -21.33
N TYR A 14 -6.18 12.57 -22.18
CA TYR A 14 -7.60 12.48 -21.92
C TYR A 14 -7.99 11.03 -21.65
N VAL A 15 -8.61 10.78 -20.49
CA VAL A 15 -9.01 9.44 -20.05
C VAL A 15 -10.53 9.36 -20.02
N SER A 16 -11.09 8.43 -20.78
CA SER A 16 -12.53 8.29 -20.95
C SER A 16 -12.98 6.82 -20.92
N LEU A 17 -14.29 6.62 -20.85
CA LEU A 17 -14.94 5.32 -20.95
C LEU A 17 -15.49 5.14 -22.36
N SER A 18 -15.13 4.05 -23.02
CA SER A 18 -15.74 3.64 -24.28
C SER A 18 -15.91 2.12 -24.34
N ARG A 19 -17.14 1.65 -24.54
CA ARG A 19 -17.48 0.21 -24.76
C ARG A 19 -16.87 -0.73 -23.71
N GLY A 20 -16.82 -0.33 -22.43
CA GLY A 20 -16.24 -1.15 -21.35
C GLY A 20 -14.72 -1.08 -21.24
N PHE A 21 -14.08 -0.13 -21.92
CA PHE A 21 -12.64 0.12 -21.83
C PHE A 21 -12.34 1.49 -21.24
N VAL A 22 -11.27 1.56 -20.47
CA VAL A 22 -10.56 2.81 -20.18
C VAL A 22 -9.78 3.17 -21.41
N VAL A 23 -10.09 4.29 -22.05
CA VAL A 23 -9.44 4.75 -23.27
C VAL A 23 -8.59 5.97 -22.95
N ILE A 24 -7.32 5.93 -23.38
CA ILE A 24 -6.34 6.97 -23.18
C ILE A 24 -6.05 7.62 -24.53
N GLN A 25 -6.19 8.94 -24.60
CA GLN A 25 -6.04 9.72 -25.83
C GLN A 25 -5.10 10.90 -25.64
N HIS A 26 -4.47 11.32 -26.74
CA HIS A 26 -3.79 12.61 -26.88
C HIS A 26 -4.38 13.33 -28.10
N GLY A 27 -5.10 14.43 -27.85
CA GLY A 27 -5.88 15.08 -28.89
C GLY A 27 -6.94 14.14 -29.45
N THR A 28 -6.89 13.84 -30.73
CA THR A 28 -7.79 12.91 -31.43
C THR A 28 -7.23 11.48 -31.52
N GLU A 29 -5.98 11.26 -31.17
CA GLU A 29 -5.33 9.96 -31.27
C GLU A 29 -5.59 9.10 -30.03
N THR A 30 -6.00 7.84 -30.24
CA THR A 30 -6.10 6.84 -29.17
C THR A 30 -4.74 6.17 -28.99
N LEU A 31 -4.12 6.39 -27.84
CA LEU A 31 -2.82 5.81 -27.48
C LEU A 31 -2.93 4.39 -26.96
N GLY A 32 -4.04 4.07 -26.30
CA GLY A 32 -4.25 2.76 -25.74
C GLY A 32 -5.63 2.59 -25.12
N GLN A 33 -5.97 1.33 -24.85
CA GLN A 33 -7.19 0.97 -24.15
C GLN A 33 -6.96 -0.22 -23.22
N VAL A 34 -7.60 -0.21 -22.05
CA VAL A 34 -7.52 -1.27 -21.04
C VAL A 34 -8.93 -1.67 -20.67
N PRO A 35 -9.26 -2.99 -20.62
CA PRO A 35 -10.57 -3.42 -20.14
C PRO A 35 -10.84 -2.85 -18.75
N LEU A 36 -12.00 -2.26 -18.55
CA LEU A 36 -12.36 -1.61 -17.30
C LEU A 36 -12.31 -2.57 -16.10
N ASP A 37 -12.70 -3.83 -16.33
CA ASP A 37 -12.72 -4.88 -15.31
C ASP A 37 -11.32 -5.36 -14.90
N ASP A 38 -10.28 -5.00 -15.65
CA ASP A 38 -8.90 -5.32 -15.32
C ASP A 38 -8.22 -4.23 -14.47
N VAL A 39 -8.84 -3.04 -14.34
CA VAL A 39 -8.26 -1.91 -13.60
C VAL A 39 -8.68 -1.95 -12.13
N SER A 40 -7.72 -2.01 -11.24
CA SER A 40 -7.94 -1.97 -9.79
C SER A 40 -7.59 -0.63 -9.15
N VAL A 41 -6.57 0.02 -9.68
CA VAL A 41 -6.15 1.37 -9.28
C VAL A 41 -5.86 2.17 -10.55
N LEU A 42 -6.41 3.37 -10.64
CA LEU A 42 -6.04 4.38 -11.63
C LEU A 42 -5.15 5.41 -10.93
N LEU A 43 -3.89 5.51 -11.33
CA LEU A 43 -2.91 6.43 -10.76
C LEU A 43 -2.63 7.57 -11.76
N LEU A 44 -2.95 8.79 -11.38
CA LEU A 44 -2.76 9.99 -12.20
C LEU A 44 -1.54 10.75 -11.67
N SER A 45 -0.36 10.47 -12.22
CA SER A 45 0.89 11.04 -11.74
C SER A 45 1.36 12.26 -12.54
N ALA A 46 0.95 12.39 -13.81
CA ALA A 46 1.29 13.56 -14.61
C ALA A 46 0.34 14.75 -14.37
N GLN A 47 0.76 15.92 -14.79
CA GLN A 47 -0.05 17.14 -14.77
C GLN A 47 -0.90 17.24 -16.06
N GLY A 48 -1.94 18.06 -16.04
CA GLY A 48 -2.74 18.35 -17.24
C GLY A 48 -3.56 17.15 -17.78
N ILE A 49 -3.85 16.14 -16.92
CA ILE A 49 -4.71 15.01 -17.29
C ILE A 49 -6.17 15.44 -17.18
N THR A 50 -6.97 15.13 -18.19
CA THR A 50 -8.41 15.33 -18.19
C THR A 50 -9.15 13.99 -18.11
N LEU A 51 -10.17 13.91 -17.26
CA LEU A 51 -11.02 12.73 -17.11
C LEU A 51 -12.48 13.06 -17.38
N SER A 52 -13.20 12.15 -18.05
CA SER A 52 -14.65 12.24 -18.10
C SER A 52 -15.28 11.76 -16.78
N LYS A 53 -16.40 12.38 -16.35
CA LYS A 53 -17.16 11.90 -15.19
C LYS A 53 -17.56 10.43 -15.30
N ASN A 54 -17.89 9.98 -16.51
CA ASN A 54 -18.36 8.61 -16.75
C ASN A 54 -17.29 7.57 -16.42
N ILE A 55 -15.99 7.84 -16.71
CA ILE A 55 -14.93 6.89 -16.35
C ILE A 55 -14.76 6.80 -14.85
N LEU A 56 -14.84 7.92 -14.10
CA LEU A 56 -14.74 7.90 -12.64
C LEU A 56 -15.87 7.11 -11.99
N ASN A 57 -17.11 7.28 -12.47
CA ASN A 57 -18.25 6.50 -11.97
C ASN A 57 -18.06 5.00 -12.26
N ALA A 58 -17.73 4.66 -13.50
CA ALA A 58 -17.57 3.26 -13.89
C ALA A 58 -16.44 2.53 -13.17
N LEU A 59 -15.33 3.24 -12.89
CA LEU A 59 -14.24 2.72 -12.06
C LEU A 59 -14.70 2.52 -10.60
N SER A 60 -15.40 3.50 -10.03
CA SER A 60 -15.94 3.41 -8.67
C SER A 60 -16.94 2.27 -8.50
N GLU A 61 -17.83 2.03 -9.47
CA GLU A 61 -18.78 0.91 -9.47
C GLU A 61 -18.08 -0.46 -9.44
N ARG A 62 -16.82 -0.54 -9.90
CA ARG A 62 -15.98 -1.75 -9.87
C ARG A 62 -15.03 -1.81 -8.68
N GLY A 63 -15.16 -0.90 -7.73
CA GLY A 63 -14.31 -0.85 -6.56
C GLY A 63 -12.87 -0.37 -6.86
N CYS A 64 -12.65 0.25 -8.02
CA CYS A 64 -11.37 0.87 -8.36
C CYS A 64 -11.18 2.18 -7.61
N VAL A 65 -9.99 2.39 -7.07
CA VAL A 65 -9.58 3.66 -6.47
C VAL A 65 -8.83 4.49 -7.51
N THR A 66 -9.26 5.75 -7.71
CA THR A 66 -8.50 6.70 -8.52
C THR A 66 -7.67 7.61 -7.62
N VAL A 67 -6.37 7.67 -7.85
CA VAL A 67 -5.40 8.46 -7.07
C VAL A 67 -4.91 9.63 -7.91
N LEU A 68 -4.99 10.82 -7.37
CA LEU A 68 -4.44 12.03 -7.99
C LEU A 68 -3.17 12.42 -7.22
N CYS A 69 -2.03 12.46 -7.92
CA CYS A 69 -0.75 12.85 -7.35
C CYS A 69 -0.44 14.32 -7.63
N GLY A 70 0.23 14.94 -6.67
CA GLY A 70 0.82 16.27 -6.83
C GLY A 70 2.12 16.23 -7.66
N ARG A 71 2.76 17.42 -7.80
CA ARG A 71 4.00 17.58 -8.59
C ARG A 71 5.16 16.71 -8.11
N ASN A 72 5.17 16.36 -6.83
CA ASN A 72 6.19 15.50 -6.20
C ASN A 72 5.77 14.03 -6.14
N PHE A 73 4.78 13.63 -6.93
CA PHE A 73 4.21 12.27 -6.97
C PHE A 73 3.56 11.81 -5.66
N ILE A 74 3.40 12.70 -4.68
CA ILE A 74 2.68 12.39 -3.44
C ILE A 74 1.18 12.44 -3.72
N PRO A 75 0.39 11.42 -3.31
CA PRO A 75 -1.07 11.45 -3.41
C PRO A 75 -1.64 12.65 -2.67
N GLN A 76 -2.42 13.47 -3.35
CA GLN A 76 -3.13 14.62 -2.78
C GLN A 76 -4.61 14.35 -2.59
N SER A 77 -5.20 13.54 -3.46
CA SER A 77 -6.61 13.17 -3.34
C SER A 77 -6.89 11.81 -3.93
N MET A 78 -8.01 11.22 -3.52
CA MET A 78 -8.49 9.94 -4.03
C MET A 78 -9.99 9.99 -4.29
N VAL A 79 -10.42 9.34 -5.38
CA VAL A 79 -11.82 9.01 -5.60
C VAL A 79 -12.03 7.59 -5.13
N LEU A 80 -12.89 7.41 -4.12
CA LEU A 80 -13.14 6.13 -3.47
C LEU A 80 -14.54 5.61 -3.80
N PRO A 81 -14.70 4.29 -4.00
CA PRO A 81 -16.02 3.68 -4.07
C PRO A 81 -16.71 3.75 -2.71
N VAL A 82 -17.91 4.31 -2.65
CA VAL A 82 -18.62 4.55 -1.38
C VAL A 82 -19.63 3.45 -1.02
N ALA A 83 -20.04 2.60 -1.97
CA ALA A 83 -21.21 1.73 -1.77
C ALA A 83 -21.10 0.37 -2.45
N ASN A 84 -20.05 -0.42 -2.15
CA ASN A 84 -19.85 -1.69 -2.85
C ASN A 84 -19.97 -2.95 -1.98
N HIS A 85 -20.41 -2.83 -0.71
CA HIS A 85 -20.48 -3.99 0.19
C HIS A 85 -21.88 -4.16 0.80
N CYS A 86 -22.49 -5.35 0.65
CA CYS A 86 -23.86 -5.61 1.11
C CYS A 86 -24.04 -5.53 2.65
N LEU A 87 -22.96 -5.73 3.41
CA LEU A 87 -22.94 -5.65 4.88
C LEU A 87 -22.36 -4.33 5.41
N PHE A 88 -22.22 -3.32 4.55
CA PHE A 88 -21.53 -2.06 4.85
C PHE A 88 -21.91 -1.44 6.20
N THR A 89 -23.22 -1.27 6.47
CA THR A 89 -23.70 -0.68 7.72
C THR A 89 -23.30 -1.50 8.95
N LYS A 90 -23.33 -2.83 8.86
CA LYS A 90 -22.92 -3.73 9.97
C LYS A 90 -21.43 -3.60 10.24
N ILE A 91 -20.62 -3.62 9.19
CA ILE A 91 -19.17 -3.51 9.29
C ILE A 91 -18.75 -2.18 9.91
N ILE A 92 -19.34 -1.05 9.45
CA ILE A 92 -19.06 0.26 10.04
C ILE A 92 -19.41 0.30 11.53
N LYS A 93 -20.57 -0.21 11.92
CA LYS A 93 -20.96 -0.27 13.34
C LYS A 93 -19.95 -1.06 14.16
N ASN A 94 -19.49 -2.21 13.67
CA ASN A 94 -18.48 -3.03 14.32
C ASN A 94 -17.13 -2.29 14.42
N GLN A 95 -16.73 -1.60 13.35
CA GLN A 95 -15.49 -0.82 13.32
C GLN A 95 -15.51 0.35 14.31
N ILE A 96 -16.61 1.11 14.38
CA ILE A 96 -16.78 2.21 15.35
C ILE A 96 -16.75 1.68 16.79
N ASN A 97 -17.40 0.54 17.05
CA ASN A 97 -17.49 -0.06 18.35
C ASN A 97 -16.32 -1.01 18.70
N ALA A 98 -15.27 -1.05 17.89
CA ALA A 98 -14.08 -1.84 18.16
C ALA A 98 -13.44 -1.44 19.49
N SER A 99 -13.29 -2.44 20.40
CA SER A 99 -12.76 -2.17 21.74
C SER A 99 -11.27 -1.83 21.69
N GLU A 100 -10.82 -0.98 22.61
CA GLU A 100 -9.40 -0.60 22.74
C GLU A 100 -8.46 -1.81 22.94
N PRO A 101 -8.82 -2.85 23.74
CA PRO A 101 -7.99 -4.05 23.81
C PRO A 101 -7.83 -4.78 22.47
N LEU A 102 -8.88 -4.84 21.64
CA LEU A 102 -8.80 -5.42 20.30
C LEU A 102 -7.86 -4.61 19.39
N LYS A 103 -8.03 -3.29 19.35
CA LYS A 103 -7.17 -2.39 18.58
C LYS A 103 -5.71 -2.52 18.98
N LYS A 104 -5.40 -2.47 20.29
CA LYS A 104 -4.04 -2.63 20.82
C LYS A 104 -3.40 -3.97 20.46
N ARG A 105 -4.18 -5.06 20.49
CA ARG A 105 -3.70 -6.39 20.09
C ARG A 105 -3.37 -6.44 18.60
N ILE A 106 -4.26 -5.91 17.75
CA ILE A 106 -4.05 -5.88 16.30
C ILE A 106 -2.84 -5.00 15.95
N TRP A 107 -2.73 -3.81 16.58
CA TRP A 107 -1.59 -2.94 16.37
C TRP A 107 -0.27 -3.61 16.76
N GLN A 108 -0.23 -4.28 17.89
CA GLN A 108 0.95 -5.06 18.30
C GLN A 108 1.36 -6.07 17.22
N GLN A 109 0.42 -6.82 16.66
CA GLN A 109 0.69 -7.81 15.61
C GLN A 109 1.21 -7.15 14.32
N ILE A 110 0.65 -6.00 13.93
CA ILE A 110 1.11 -5.22 12.77
C ILE A 110 2.56 -4.76 12.98
N VAL A 111 2.88 -4.19 14.15
CA VAL A 111 4.23 -3.73 14.48
C VAL A 111 5.23 -4.89 14.47
N ILE A 112 4.90 -6.01 15.10
CA ILE A 112 5.75 -7.20 15.08
C ILE A 112 6.04 -7.61 13.63
N ARG A 113 5.01 -7.77 12.81
CA ARG A 113 5.15 -8.19 11.42
C ARG A 113 5.97 -7.21 10.58
N LYS A 114 5.75 -5.91 10.75
CA LYS A 114 6.56 -4.87 10.11
C LYS A 114 8.04 -5.03 10.44
N ILE A 115 8.37 -5.16 11.73
CA ILE A 115 9.76 -5.29 12.19
C ILE A 115 10.39 -6.60 11.68
N GLU A 116 9.66 -7.70 11.68
CA GLU A 116 10.11 -8.97 11.10
C GLU A 116 10.42 -8.83 9.61
N ASN A 117 9.55 -8.16 8.85
CA ASN A 117 9.78 -7.90 7.42
C ASN A 117 10.99 -6.98 7.20
N GLN A 118 11.20 -5.96 8.06
CA GLN A 118 12.42 -5.15 8.03
C GLN A 118 13.69 -5.97 8.28
N ALA A 119 13.67 -6.88 9.26
CA ALA A 119 14.80 -7.77 9.51
C ALA A 119 15.09 -8.68 8.31
N LYS A 120 14.06 -9.18 7.62
CA LYS A 120 14.21 -9.96 6.39
C LYS A 120 14.84 -9.16 5.25
N VAL A 121 14.48 -7.90 5.07
CA VAL A 121 15.15 -7.02 4.11
C VAL A 121 16.64 -6.87 4.43
N LEU A 122 16.99 -6.60 5.69
CA LEU A 122 18.39 -6.51 6.09
C LEU A 122 19.15 -7.81 5.82
N LYS A 123 18.54 -8.95 6.16
CA LYS A 123 19.12 -10.28 5.91
C LYS A 123 19.36 -10.54 4.42
N LEU A 124 18.41 -10.20 3.56
CA LEU A 124 18.49 -10.35 2.11
C LEU A 124 19.74 -9.66 1.54
N TYR A 125 20.05 -8.47 2.04
CA TYR A 125 21.20 -7.69 1.57
C TYR A 125 22.47 -7.90 2.41
N GLY A 126 22.55 -8.98 3.19
CA GLY A 126 23.74 -9.32 3.99
C GLY A 126 24.04 -8.31 5.11
N LYS A 127 23.04 -7.54 5.53
CA LYS A 127 23.18 -6.55 6.62
C LYS A 127 22.90 -7.18 7.97
N ASN A 128 23.40 -6.55 9.04
CA ASN A 128 23.10 -7.00 10.39
C ASN A 128 21.60 -6.82 10.72
N HIS A 129 20.88 -7.92 10.79
CA HIS A 129 19.44 -7.97 11.06
C HIS A 129 19.08 -8.35 12.50
N SER A 130 20.03 -8.93 13.26
CA SER A 130 19.76 -9.57 14.55
C SER A 130 19.17 -8.61 15.59
N ILE A 131 19.59 -7.35 15.58
CA ILE A 131 19.08 -6.34 16.54
C ILE A 131 17.60 -6.06 16.23
N VAL A 132 17.27 -5.82 14.94
CA VAL A 132 15.90 -5.54 14.49
C VAL A 132 15.00 -6.75 14.77
N GLU A 133 15.46 -7.96 14.47
CA GLU A 133 14.74 -9.20 14.76
C GLU A 133 14.46 -9.38 16.27
N ASN A 134 15.42 -9.05 17.14
CA ASN A 134 15.21 -9.14 18.59
C ASN A 134 14.21 -8.10 19.11
N ILE A 135 14.08 -6.94 18.47
CA ILE A 135 13.08 -5.94 18.84
C ILE A 135 11.67 -6.46 18.62
N SER A 136 11.40 -7.22 17.53
CA SER A 136 10.06 -7.77 17.25
C SER A 136 9.54 -8.67 18.36
N LYS A 137 10.43 -9.42 19.02
CA LYS A 137 10.08 -10.35 20.12
C LYS A 137 9.63 -9.66 21.40
N ASN A 138 9.87 -8.34 21.53
CA ASN A 138 9.65 -7.57 22.75
C ASN A 138 8.62 -6.45 22.59
N VAL A 139 7.79 -6.49 21.53
CA VAL A 139 6.73 -5.51 21.31
C VAL A 139 5.58 -5.77 22.26
N LYS A 140 5.24 -4.79 23.09
CA LYS A 140 4.11 -4.89 24.02
C LYS A 140 2.78 -4.54 23.37
N SER A 141 1.68 -4.87 24.03
CA SER A 141 0.34 -4.52 23.58
C SER A 141 0.23 -3.02 23.26
N GLY A 142 -0.26 -2.70 22.06
CA GLY A 142 -0.38 -1.34 21.58
C GLY A 142 0.96 -0.63 21.32
N ASP A 143 2.08 -1.38 21.28
CA ASP A 143 3.44 -0.83 21.14
C ASP A 143 3.75 0.29 22.14
N SER A 144 3.38 0.09 23.42
CA SER A 144 3.41 1.12 24.46
C SER A 144 4.80 1.71 24.75
N ASP A 145 5.87 1.02 24.40
CA ASP A 145 7.27 1.45 24.53
C ASP A 145 7.91 1.84 23.18
N ASN A 146 7.08 2.07 22.16
CA ASN A 146 7.45 2.60 20.84
C ASN A 146 8.59 1.82 20.17
N ARG A 147 8.49 0.50 20.16
CA ARG A 147 9.46 -0.40 19.51
C ARG A 147 9.48 -0.22 18.00
N GLU A 148 8.35 0.16 17.40
CA GLU A 148 8.26 0.51 15.99
C GLU A 148 9.27 1.59 15.59
N ALA A 149 9.25 2.74 16.28
CA ALA A 149 10.15 3.86 15.99
C ALA A 149 11.60 3.50 16.27
N TYR A 150 11.86 2.72 17.34
CA TYR A 150 13.21 2.27 17.66
C TYR A 150 13.78 1.33 16.59
N ALA A 151 12.98 0.34 16.15
CA ALA A 151 13.35 -0.56 15.06
C ALA A 151 13.59 0.20 13.75
N ALA A 152 12.69 1.13 13.41
CA ALA A 152 12.81 1.95 12.19
C ALA A 152 14.10 2.76 12.15
N LYS A 153 14.52 3.36 13.29
CA LYS A 153 15.77 4.10 13.37
C LYS A 153 16.99 3.22 13.05
N ILE A 154 17.04 2.01 13.61
CA ILE A 154 18.15 1.07 13.38
C ILE A 154 18.07 0.54 11.93
N TYR A 155 16.89 0.18 11.47
CA TYR A 155 16.65 -0.33 10.13
C TYR A 155 17.16 0.63 9.05
N TRP A 156 16.73 1.89 9.08
CA TRP A 156 17.10 2.88 8.08
C TRP A 156 18.61 3.12 8.03
N THR A 157 19.24 3.29 9.20
CA THR A 157 20.68 3.51 9.26
C THR A 157 21.50 2.28 8.86
N THR A 158 20.97 1.07 9.06
CA THR A 158 21.62 -0.17 8.66
C THR A 158 21.46 -0.41 7.15
N LEU A 159 20.27 -0.12 6.59
CA LEU A 159 19.98 -0.35 5.18
C LEU A 159 20.68 0.69 4.29
N PHE A 160 20.44 1.98 4.50
CA PHE A 160 20.89 3.06 3.62
C PHE A 160 22.13 3.83 4.14
N GLY A 161 22.60 3.52 5.35
CA GLY A 161 23.75 4.21 5.94
C GLY A 161 23.39 5.26 6.98
N LYS A 162 24.40 5.71 7.77
CA LYS A 162 24.20 6.59 8.93
C LYS A 162 23.68 7.99 8.56
N GLU A 163 24.01 8.46 7.37
CA GLU A 163 23.61 9.80 6.90
C GLU A 163 22.18 9.84 6.36
N PHE A 164 21.61 8.68 6.03
CA PHE A 164 20.25 8.64 5.51
C PHE A 164 19.23 9.10 6.56
N ARG A 165 18.35 10.00 6.11
CA ARG A 165 17.16 10.44 6.86
C ARG A 165 15.92 10.20 6.01
N ARG A 166 14.91 9.58 6.63
CA ARG A 166 13.62 9.44 5.97
C ARG A 166 12.87 10.76 6.03
N ASP A 167 12.81 11.47 4.92
CA ASP A 167 12.07 12.73 4.77
C ASP A 167 11.13 12.66 3.55
N ARG A 168 9.89 13.14 3.73
CA ARG A 168 8.87 13.13 2.67
C ARG A 168 9.09 14.24 1.63
N ASN A 169 9.89 15.22 1.93
CA ASN A 169 10.12 16.39 1.09
C ASN A 169 11.49 16.36 0.37
N GLU A 170 12.35 15.40 0.72
CA GLU A 170 13.65 15.25 0.08
C GLU A 170 13.58 14.45 -1.22
N GLU A 171 14.43 14.78 -2.16
CA GLU A 171 14.64 14.11 -3.45
C GLU A 171 15.49 12.82 -3.29
N GLY A 172 15.88 12.23 -4.43
CA GLY A 172 16.72 11.03 -4.46
C GLY A 172 15.99 9.80 -3.91
N ILE A 173 16.62 9.07 -3.00
CA ILE A 173 16.08 7.83 -2.39
C ILE A 173 14.68 8.07 -1.80
N ASN A 174 14.45 9.23 -1.19
CA ASN A 174 13.17 9.56 -0.60
C ASN A 174 12.06 9.71 -1.65
N SER A 175 12.35 10.17 -2.85
CA SER A 175 11.37 10.25 -3.95
C SER A 175 10.90 8.86 -4.39
N PHE A 176 11.81 7.88 -4.48
CA PHE A 176 11.46 6.48 -4.78
C PHE A 176 10.57 5.87 -3.69
N LEU A 177 10.95 6.06 -2.42
CA LEU A 177 10.16 5.59 -1.27
C LEU A 177 8.78 6.24 -1.24
N ASN A 178 8.69 7.55 -1.50
CA ASN A 178 7.42 8.28 -1.54
C ASN A 178 6.49 7.72 -2.61
N TYR A 179 7.01 7.50 -3.81
CA TYR A 179 6.23 6.96 -4.92
C TYR A 179 5.76 5.52 -4.64
N GLY A 180 6.67 4.63 -4.25
CA GLY A 180 6.31 3.24 -3.95
C GLY A 180 5.31 3.12 -2.79
N TYR A 181 5.47 3.93 -1.74
CA TYR A 181 4.49 3.97 -0.65
C TYR A 181 3.14 4.53 -1.08
N ALA A 182 3.12 5.49 -2.00
CA ALA A 182 1.89 6.00 -2.57
C ALA A 182 1.09 4.91 -3.31
N VAL A 183 1.78 4.11 -4.12
CA VAL A 183 1.20 2.98 -4.84
C VAL A 183 0.64 1.94 -3.86
N MET A 184 1.43 1.53 -2.86
CA MET A 184 1.00 0.56 -1.84
C MET A 184 -0.19 1.07 -1.03
N ARG A 185 -0.15 2.35 -0.61
CA ARG A 185 -1.23 3.00 0.13
C ARG A 185 -2.53 3.00 -0.66
N ALA A 186 -2.47 3.29 -1.96
CA ALA A 186 -3.64 3.26 -2.84
C ALA A 186 -4.25 1.86 -2.93
N ALA A 187 -3.42 0.84 -3.11
CA ALA A 187 -3.85 -0.55 -3.17
C ALA A 187 -4.46 -1.01 -1.83
N MET A 188 -3.85 -0.66 -0.70
CA MET A 188 -4.41 -0.95 0.62
C MET A 188 -5.73 -0.20 0.86
N THR A 189 -5.83 1.08 0.46
CA THR A 189 -7.07 1.84 0.56
C THR A 189 -8.19 1.18 -0.22
N ARG A 190 -7.89 0.67 -1.43
CA ARG A 190 -8.84 -0.12 -2.21
C ARG A 190 -9.30 -1.37 -1.46
N ALA A 191 -8.38 -2.14 -0.89
CA ALA A 191 -8.72 -3.35 -0.14
C ALA A 191 -9.61 -3.03 1.07
N VAL A 192 -9.30 -1.97 1.81
CA VAL A 192 -10.11 -1.46 2.93
C VAL A 192 -11.53 -1.13 2.48
N CYS A 193 -11.68 -0.33 1.41
CA CYS A 193 -12.99 0.05 0.88
C CYS A 193 -13.77 -1.15 0.35
N ALA A 194 -13.11 -2.06 -0.38
CA ALA A 194 -13.73 -3.26 -0.92
C ALA A 194 -14.26 -4.22 0.16
N SER A 195 -13.67 -4.18 1.34
CA SER A 195 -14.13 -4.94 2.52
C SER A 195 -15.24 -4.23 3.32
N GLY A 196 -15.73 -3.07 2.87
CA GLY A 196 -16.76 -2.29 3.54
C GLY A 196 -16.29 -1.50 4.76
N LEU A 197 -14.96 -1.36 4.92
CA LEU A 197 -14.34 -0.62 6.01
C LEU A 197 -14.20 0.87 5.66
N ILE A 198 -14.18 1.71 6.68
CA ILE A 198 -13.94 3.15 6.55
C ILE A 198 -12.42 3.43 6.73
N PRO A 199 -11.74 3.96 5.71
CA PRO A 199 -10.29 4.19 5.76
C PRO A 199 -9.84 5.14 6.88
N ALA A 200 -10.68 6.09 7.29
CA ALA A 200 -10.37 7.06 8.32
C ALA A 200 -10.34 6.48 9.75
N LEU A 201 -11.01 5.34 9.98
CA LEU A 201 -11.11 4.73 11.32
C LEU A 201 -9.97 3.75 11.54
N GLY A 202 -8.82 4.25 11.95
CA GLY A 202 -7.62 3.46 12.18
C GLY A 202 -7.68 2.55 13.40
N VAL A 203 -6.73 1.62 13.45
CA VAL A 203 -6.47 0.75 14.60
C VAL A 203 -5.65 1.52 15.65
N ASN A 204 -4.61 2.22 15.20
CA ASN A 204 -3.70 2.99 16.04
C ASN A 204 -3.71 4.48 15.68
N HIS A 205 -3.53 4.81 14.41
CA HIS A 205 -3.53 6.21 13.99
C HIS A 205 -4.93 6.82 14.10
N SER A 206 -5.01 8.00 14.72
CA SER A 206 -6.26 8.72 14.97
C SER A 206 -6.17 10.21 14.64
N ASN A 207 -5.29 10.59 13.70
CA ASN A 207 -5.14 11.97 13.29
C ASN A 207 -6.39 12.46 12.54
N ASN A 208 -7.05 13.48 13.07
CA ASN A 208 -8.28 14.05 12.50
C ASN A 208 -8.11 14.64 11.09
N LEU A 209 -6.90 14.93 10.66
CA LEU A 209 -6.60 15.42 9.31
C LEU A 209 -6.27 14.30 8.32
N ASN A 210 -6.10 13.06 8.80
CA ASN A 210 -5.78 11.92 7.96
C ASN A 210 -7.01 11.05 7.69
N GLN A 211 -7.49 11.07 6.46
CA GLN A 211 -8.65 10.28 6.02
C GLN A 211 -8.32 8.80 5.74
N PHE A 212 -7.06 8.38 5.93
CA PHE A 212 -6.56 7.05 5.56
C PHE A 212 -5.89 6.33 6.72
N CYS A 213 -6.24 6.66 7.96
CA CYS A 213 -5.61 6.10 9.16
C CYS A 213 -5.54 4.57 9.14
N LEU A 214 -6.62 3.87 8.77
CA LEU A 214 -6.66 2.41 8.70
C LEU A 214 -5.79 1.85 7.57
N ALA A 215 -5.84 2.48 6.40
CA ALA A 215 -4.99 2.07 5.29
C ALA A 215 -3.51 2.28 5.64
N ASP A 216 -3.19 3.38 6.33
CA ASP A 216 -1.83 3.67 6.81
C ASP A 216 -1.37 2.66 7.86
N ASP A 217 -2.24 2.28 8.80
CA ASP A 217 -1.94 1.23 9.79
C ASP A 217 -1.63 -0.11 9.11
N PHE A 218 -2.44 -0.50 8.13
CA PHE A 218 -2.32 -1.81 7.51
C PHE A 218 -1.17 -1.91 6.51
N PHE A 219 -0.87 -0.85 5.75
CA PHE A 219 0.21 -0.94 4.80
C PHE A 219 1.61 -0.88 5.43
N GLU A 220 1.73 -0.59 6.74
CA GLU A 220 3.01 -0.61 7.45
C GLU A 220 3.79 -1.92 7.24
N ILE A 221 3.11 -3.06 7.21
CA ILE A 221 3.75 -4.36 7.01
C ILE A 221 4.30 -4.56 5.59
N TYR A 222 3.82 -3.78 4.61
CA TYR A 222 4.24 -3.83 3.21
C TYR A 222 5.33 -2.82 2.87
N ARG A 223 5.61 -1.83 3.74
CA ARG A 223 6.69 -0.86 3.50
C ARG A 223 8.03 -1.51 3.19
N PRO A 224 8.47 -2.55 3.92
CA PRO A 224 9.74 -3.21 3.65
C PRO A 224 9.87 -3.81 2.25
N LEU A 225 8.76 -4.18 1.58
CA LEU A 225 8.80 -4.65 0.20
C LEU A 225 9.26 -3.54 -0.75
N VAL A 226 8.70 -2.34 -0.58
CA VAL A 226 9.13 -1.15 -1.33
C VAL A 226 10.58 -0.80 -1.01
N ASP A 227 10.95 -0.82 0.27
CA ASP A 227 12.30 -0.50 0.74
C ASP A 227 13.35 -1.40 0.08
N SER A 228 13.04 -2.68 -0.06
CA SER A 228 13.89 -3.66 -0.73
C SER A 228 14.13 -3.31 -2.20
N ILE A 229 13.07 -2.95 -2.94
CA ILE A 229 13.19 -2.53 -4.34
C ILE A 229 14.02 -1.25 -4.46
N VAL A 230 13.72 -0.26 -3.61
CA VAL A 230 14.43 1.02 -3.60
C VAL A 230 15.91 0.81 -3.28
N TYR A 231 16.24 -0.03 -2.31
CA TYR A 231 17.63 -0.34 -1.99
C TYR A 231 18.35 -1.01 -3.17
N LYS A 232 17.68 -1.95 -3.86
CA LYS A 232 18.23 -2.57 -5.09
C LYS A 232 18.49 -1.51 -6.17
N MET A 233 17.54 -0.57 -6.37
CA MET A 233 17.71 0.52 -7.33
C MET A 233 18.92 1.40 -6.97
N CYS A 234 19.13 1.70 -5.68
CA CYS A 234 20.31 2.46 -5.23
C CYS A 234 21.63 1.70 -5.52
N LEU A 235 21.66 0.38 -5.31
CA LEU A 235 22.84 -0.44 -5.63
C LEU A 235 23.15 -0.47 -7.14
N GLU A 236 22.13 -0.32 -7.98
CA GLU A 236 22.25 -0.22 -9.44
C GLU A 236 22.60 1.19 -9.92
N GLY A 237 22.71 2.19 -9.02
CA GLY A 237 23.03 3.57 -9.34
C GLY A 237 21.88 4.37 -9.96
N GLU A 238 20.63 3.94 -9.74
CA GLU A 238 19.46 4.70 -10.21
C GLU A 238 19.25 5.95 -9.34
N GLU A 239 19.16 7.12 -9.97
CA GLU A 239 19.04 8.42 -9.27
C GLU A 239 17.72 9.14 -9.56
N GLU A 240 17.08 8.85 -10.70
CA GLU A 240 15.88 9.53 -11.15
C GLU A 240 14.64 8.64 -11.13
N LEU A 241 13.50 9.23 -10.79
CA LEU A 241 12.19 8.58 -10.83
C LEU A 241 11.65 8.47 -12.27
N SER A 242 12.41 7.78 -13.13
CA SER A 242 12.07 7.53 -14.53
C SER A 242 10.82 6.64 -14.68
N PRO A 243 10.19 6.59 -15.87
CA PRO A 243 9.08 5.64 -16.14
C PRO A 243 9.45 4.18 -15.86
N LYS A 244 10.68 3.76 -16.17
CA LYS A 244 11.22 2.43 -15.85
C LYS A 244 11.22 2.19 -14.34
N ASN A 245 11.71 3.15 -13.56
CA ASN A 245 11.82 3.05 -12.10
C ASN A 245 10.44 3.10 -11.42
N LYS A 246 9.52 3.92 -11.92
CA LYS A 246 8.11 3.91 -11.49
C LYS A 246 7.46 2.54 -11.71
N LYS A 247 7.68 1.92 -12.89
CA LYS A 247 7.17 0.58 -13.15
C LYS A 247 7.71 -0.44 -12.14
N ARG A 248 9.01 -0.44 -11.85
CA ARG A 248 9.61 -1.34 -10.84
C ARG A 248 8.96 -1.17 -9.46
N LEU A 249 8.69 0.08 -9.06
CA LEU A 249 8.02 0.37 -7.78
C LEU A 249 6.56 -0.08 -7.78
N THR A 250 5.86 0.04 -8.91
CA THR A 250 4.49 -0.46 -9.07
C THR A 250 4.46 -2.00 -9.04
N ASP A 251 5.47 -2.65 -9.60
CA ASP A 251 5.61 -4.10 -9.61
C ASP A 251 5.78 -4.69 -8.19
N SER A 252 6.08 -3.86 -7.17
CA SER A 252 6.08 -4.27 -5.76
C SER A 252 4.77 -4.93 -5.31
N LEU A 253 3.65 -4.58 -5.91
CA LEU A 253 2.34 -5.17 -5.62
C LEU A 253 2.20 -6.62 -6.07
N TRP A 254 3.05 -7.06 -6.99
CA TRP A 254 3.06 -8.41 -7.53
C TRP A 254 4.09 -9.31 -6.85
N LEU A 255 4.92 -8.76 -5.96
CA LEU A 255 5.83 -9.58 -5.15
C LEU A 255 5.05 -10.60 -4.35
N LYS A 256 5.51 -11.86 -4.39
CA LYS A 256 4.91 -12.94 -3.64
C LYS A 256 5.18 -12.76 -2.15
N VAL A 257 4.14 -12.87 -1.35
CA VAL A 257 4.18 -12.91 0.11
C VAL A 257 3.51 -14.19 0.58
N LYS A 258 3.97 -14.73 1.70
CA LYS A 258 3.39 -15.92 2.30
C LYS A 258 2.16 -15.54 3.14
N THR A 259 1.07 -16.22 2.92
CA THR A 259 -0.20 -16.11 3.65
C THR A 259 -0.53 -17.45 4.30
N SER A 260 -1.62 -17.51 5.06
CA SER A 260 -2.13 -18.79 5.61
C SER A 260 -2.52 -19.80 4.53
N GLU A 261 -2.88 -19.34 3.33
CA GLU A 261 -3.30 -20.17 2.19
C GLU A 261 -2.17 -20.47 1.19
N GLY A 262 -0.93 -20.07 1.51
CA GLY A 262 0.21 -20.21 0.62
C GLY A 262 0.75 -18.88 0.09
N TYR A 263 1.42 -18.90 -1.05
CA TYR A 263 1.98 -17.68 -1.64
C TYR A 263 0.95 -16.95 -2.49
N ALA A 264 0.84 -15.65 -2.27
CA ALA A 264 -0.02 -14.76 -3.03
C ALA A 264 0.70 -13.45 -3.36
N PRO A 265 0.31 -12.73 -4.44
CA PRO A 265 0.77 -11.37 -4.66
C PRO A 265 0.45 -10.46 -3.46
N ALA A 266 1.32 -9.51 -3.14
CA ALA A 266 1.10 -8.54 -2.06
C ALA A 266 -0.27 -7.84 -2.21
N PHE A 267 -0.66 -7.48 -3.43
CA PHE A 267 -1.95 -6.90 -3.76
C PHE A 267 -3.14 -7.77 -3.32
N GLN A 268 -3.08 -9.08 -3.55
CA GLN A 268 -4.13 -10.01 -3.15
C GLN A 268 -4.12 -10.25 -1.63
N SER A 269 -2.95 -10.34 -1.03
CA SER A 269 -2.82 -10.52 0.43
C SER A 269 -3.41 -9.36 1.24
N MET A 270 -3.44 -8.13 0.67
CA MET A 270 -4.13 -6.99 1.28
C MET A 270 -5.64 -7.24 1.45
N GLN A 271 -6.27 -7.93 0.50
CA GLN A 271 -7.68 -8.31 0.59
C GLN A 271 -7.92 -9.37 1.66
N TYR A 272 -7.01 -10.35 1.78
CA TYR A 272 -7.09 -11.35 2.86
C TYR A 272 -6.95 -10.68 4.24
N MET A 273 -6.00 -9.76 4.38
CA MET A 273 -5.80 -8.99 5.60
C MET A 273 -7.05 -8.19 5.98
N THR A 274 -7.63 -7.44 5.05
CA THR A 274 -8.82 -6.62 5.33
C THR A 274 -10.05 -7.46 5.62
N ALA A 275 -10.24 -8.59 4.94
CA ALA A 275 -11.32 -9.53 5.20
C ALA A 275 -11.18 -10.17 6.59
N SER A 276 -9.96 -10.60 6.97
CA SER A 276 -9.71 -11.15 8.31
C SER A 276 -9.91 -10.12 9.42
N TYR A 277 -9.62 -8.85 9.15
CA TYR A 277 -9.94 -7.77 10.10
C TYR A 277 -11.45 -7.60 10.30
N VAL A 278 -12.25 -7.66 9.23
CA VAL A 278 -13.73 -7.67 9.35
C VAL A 278 -14.20 -8.81 10.24
N HIS A 279 -13.64 -10.02 10.09
CA HIS A 279 -13.93 -11.14 10.99
C HIS A 279 -13.51 -10.88 12.43
N ALA A 280 -12.33 -10.29 12.65
CA ALA A 280 -11.86 -9.96 14.00
C ALA A 280 -12.69 -8.85 14.69
N LEU A 281 -13.38 -7.99 13.93
CA LEU A 281 -14.35 -7.04 14.46
C LEU A 281 -15.64 -7.73 14.95
N GLU A 282 -16.01 -8.88 14.39
CA GLU A 282 -17.18 -9.67 14.79
C GLU A 282 -16.85 -10.65 15.93
N ASP A 283 -15.80 -11.43 15.74
CA ASP A 283 -15.23 -12.35 16.74
C ASP A 283 -13.86 -11.86 17.21
N LYS A 284 -13.85 -11.30 18.42
CA LYS A 284 -12.65 -10.71 19.02
C LYS A 284 -11.49 -11.70 19.22
N ASN A 285 -11.73 -13.01 19.14
CA ASN A 285 -10.71 -14.04 19.25
C ASN A 285 -10.09 -14.41 17.91
N SER A 286 -10.69 -14.01 16.80
CA SER A 286 -10.18 -14.26 15.47
C SER A 286 -8.83 -13.54 15.27
N ALA A 287 -7.89 -14.25 14.64
CA ALA A 287 -6.62 -13.68 14.24
C ALA A 287 -6.78 -12.87 12.95
N ILE A 288 -5.98 -11.82 12.81
CA ILE A 288 -5.89 -11.13 11.53
C ILE A 288 -4.78 -11.76 10.67
N GLU A 289 -5.04 -11.85 9.37
CA GLU A 289 -4.07 -12.35 8.40
C GLU A 289 -2.98 -11.30 8.15
N LEU A 290 -1.75 -11.63 8.50
CA LEU A 290 -0.60 -10.76 8.36
C LEU A 290 0.44 -11.44 7.47
N PRO A 291 0.52 -11.09 6.18
CA PRO A 291 1.43 -11.75 5.27
C PRO A 291 2.89 -11.55 5.67
N ILE A 292 3.68 -12.58 5.39
CA ILE A 292 5.11 -12.61 5.64
C ILE A 292 5.81 -12.42 4.30
N TRP A 293 6.71 -11.45 4.22
CA TRP A 293 7.58 -11.38 3.08
C TRP A 293 8.65 -12.47 3.19
N GLU A 294 8.62 -13.41 2.28
CA GLU A 294 9.68 -14.39 2.04
C GLU A 294 10.08 -14.23 0.58
N GLN A 295 11.37 -14.07 0.33
CA GLN A 295 11.85 -14.17 -1.04
C GLN A 295 11.57 -15.61 -1.48
N GLY A 296 10.64 -15.78 -2.43
CA GLY A 296 10.49 -17.07 -3.09
C GLY A 296 11.84 -17.44 -3.69
N GLU A 297 12.27 -18.69 -3.54
CA GLU A 297 13.25 -19.24 -4.44
C GLU A 297 12.72 -18.90 -5.84
N GLU A 298 13.49 -18.13 -6.60
CA GLU A 298 13.16 -17.86 -8.00
C GLU A 298 13.03 -19.25 -8.62
N ASP A 299 11.85 -19.54 -9.17
CA ASP A 299 11.68 -20.71 -10.02
C ASP A 299 12.74 -20.58 -11.13
N GLU A 300 13.82 -21.36 -11.02
CA GLU A 300 14.84 -21.52 -12.05
C GLU A 300 14.23 -22.02 -13.37
#